data_5f373118a9119849c3697c815a9c951c
#
_entry.id   5f373118a9119849c3697c815a9c951c
#
_cell.length_a   1.000
_cell.length_b   1.000
_cell.length_c   1.000
_cell.angle_alpha   90.00
_cell.angle_beta   90.00
_cell.angle_gamma   90.00
#
_symmetry.space_group_name_H-M   'P 1'
#
loop_
_entity.id
_entity.type
_entity.pdbx_description
1 polymer ?
#
loop_
_entity_poly.entity_id
_entity_poly.type
_entity_poly.pdbx_seq_one_letter_code
_entity_poly.pdbx_strand_id
1 'polypeptide(L)'
;MTAACDLLSPSEWTGLAAAPELVAAFVRPNDPTVEAVLRNAAEKLRAAGRDPALDGYKARKKARAWEFAEAIWAALCDERIVYTLPPQSFEQNGQKVRSPSVILERKLGTCLDLALLFASCLEQAGVNPVIGFCEGHAFAGLWLIDEAFPLGVIDEAQTIRKRLQAEELVLVETTLLTSDRPIRFRAAVEKATEWVAVDAEKRFELLVDIRRARHRQIRPLALGPEAA
;
A
#
# COMPACT_ATOMS: atom_id res chain seq x y z
N MET A 1 11.66 25.45 -29.17
CA MET A 1 12.18 24.54 -28.13
C MET A 1 11.22 23.40 -27.99
N THR A 2 11.57 22.20 -28.42
CA THR A 2 10.74 20.99 -28.22
C THR A 2 11.22 20.31 -26.97
N ALA A 3 10.38 20.24 -25.94
CA ALA A 3 10.67 19.47 -24.74
C ALA A 3 10.10 18.05 -24.94
N ALA A 4 10.92 17.02 -24.82
CA ALA A 4 10.42 15.65 -24.69
C ALA A 4 9.85 15.47 -23.28
N CYS A 5 8.65 14.94 -23.19
CA CYS A 5 8.00 14.61 -21.92
C CYS A 5 7.62 13.14 -21.96
N ASP A 6 8.19 12.36 -21.04
CA ASP A 6 7.80 10.98 -20.88
C ASP A 6 6.48 10.92 -20.10
N LEU A 7 5.49 10.25 -20.66
CA LEU A 7 4.22 10.01 -20.00
C LEU A 7 4.30 8.72 -19.17
N LEU A 8 3.90 8.80 -17.90
CA LEU A 8 3.79 7.62 -17.06
C LEU A 8 2.70 6.68 -17.58
N SER A 9 3.07 5.45 -17.91
CA SER A 9 2.11 4.43 -18.30
C SER A 9 1.13 4.14 -17.17
N PRO A 10 -0.17 3.97 -17.43
CA PRO A 10 -1.16 3.63 -16.41
C PRO A 10 -0.96 2.23 -15.80
N SER A 11 -0.10 1.41 -16.37
CA SER A 11 0.17 0.04 -15.96
C SER A 11 1.66 -0.31 -15.84
N GLU A 12 2.57 0.66 -15.97
CA GLU A 12 4.01 0.40 -15.87
C GLU A 12 4.66 1.45 -14.96
N TRP A 13 5.25 0.95 -13.89
CA TRP A 13 6.06 1.75 -12.98
C TRP A 13 7.53 1.65 -13.39
N THR A 14 8.22 2.77 -13.44
CA THR A 14 9.60 2.90 -13.94
C THR A 14 10.67 2.40 -12.94
N GLY A 15 10.28 1.91 -11.78
CA GLY A 15 11.21 1.38 -10.77
C GLY A 15 11.76 2.45 -9.83
N LEU A 16 12.76 2.04 -9.02
CA LEU A 16 13.30 2.86 -7.94
C LEU A 16 14.36 3.88 -8.39
N ALA A 17 14.98 3.66 -9.58
CA ALA A 17 16.20 4.36 -9.95
C ALA A 17 16.01 5.85 -10.30
N ALA A 18 14.87 6.23 -10.90
CA ALA A 18 14.67 7.59 -11.41
C ALA A 18 13.88 8.49 -10.44
N ALA A 19 12.70 8.03 -10.03
CA ALA A 19 11.79 8.78 -9.17
C ALA A 19 10.90 7.80 -8.40
N PRO A 20 11.41 7.18 -7.32
CA PRO A 20 10.67 6.15 -6.58
C PRO A 20 9.32 6.63 -6.06
N GLU A 21 9.18 7.91 -5.72
CA GLU A 21 7.93 8.50 -5.27
C GLU A 21 6.80 8.44 -6.31
N LEU A 22 7.08 8.23 -7.60
CA LEU A 22 6.06 8.05 -8.63
C LEU A 22 5.22 6.78 -8.41
N VAL A 23 5.68 5.84 -7.59
CA VAL A 23 4.85 4.70 -7.17
C VAL A 23 3.53 5.17 -6.52
N ALA A 24 3.52 6.34 -5.89
CA ALA A 24 2.32 6.93 -5.32
C ALA A 24 1.21 7.19 -6.37
N ALA A 25 1.55 7.38 -7.63
CA ALA A 25 0.56 7.54 -8.70
C ALA A 25 -0.28 6.27 -8.93
N PHE A 26 0.25 5.10 -8.57
CA PHE A 26 -0.43 3.82 -8.67
C PHE A 26 -1.29 3.46 -7.43
N VAL A 27 -1.18 4.22 -6.35
CA VAL A 27 -2.15 4.16 -5.25
C VAL A 27 -3.41 4.89 -5.71
N ARG A 28 -4.51 4.14 -5.90
CA ARG A 28 -5.75 4.60 -6.56
C ARG A 28 -6.95 4.52 -5.60
N PRO A 29 -7.08 5.45 -4.65
CA PRO A 29 -8.15 5.40 -3.64
C PRO A 29 -9.55 5.48 -4.25
N ASN A 30 -9.70 6.16 -5.40
CA ASN A 30 -10.99 6.34 -6.06
C ASN A 30 -11.37 5.20 -7.05
N ASP A 31 -10.62 4.08 -7.04
CA ASP A 31 -11.00 2.92 -7.84
C ASP A 31 -12.34 2.35 -7.31
N PRO A 32 -13.35 2.08 -8.17
CA PRO A 32 -14.67 1.64 -7.72
C PRO A 32 -14.64 0.37 -6.87
N THR A 33 -13.68 -0.52 -7.10
CA THR A 33 -13.56 -1.77 -6.33
C THR A 33 -13.05 -1.52 -4.91
N VAL A 34 -12.30 -0.44 -4.68
CA VAL A 34 -11.87 -0.02 -3.34
C VAL A 34 -13.08 0.29 -2.45
N GLU A 35 -14.11 0.95 -2.99
CA GLU A 35 -15.34 1.22 -2.25
C GLU A 35 -16.06 -0.07 -1.82
N ALA A 36 -16.04 -1.11 -2.66
CA ALA A 36 -16.63 -2.40 -2.33
C ALA A 36 -15.86 -3.09 -1.18
N VAL A 37 -14.52 -3.05 -1.21
CA VAL A 37 -13.67 -3.55 -0.11
C VAL A 37 -13.96 -2.80 1.18
N LEU A 38 -14.04 -1.46 1.14
CA LEU A 38 -14.32 -0.65 2.33
C LEU A 38 -15.70 -0.89 2.91
N ARG A 39 -16.72 -1.13 2.08
CA ARG A 39 -18.04 -1.53 2.54
C ARG A 39 -17.98 -2.85 3.31
N ASN A 40 -17.28 -3.86 2.78
CA ASN A 40 -17.07 -5.13 3.46
C ASN A 40 -16.27 -4.93 4.78
N ALA A 41 -15.24 -4.07 4.78
CA ALA A 41 -14.49 -3.73 5.99
C ALA A 41 -15.40 -3.09 7.07
N ALA A 42 -16.29 -2.18 6.67
CA ALA A 42 -17.27 -1.56 7.60
C ALA A 42 -18.25 -2.61 8.17
N GLU A 43 -18.67 -3.60 7.39
CA GLU A 43 -19.49 -4.71 7.87
C GLU A 43 -18.74 -5.59 8.88
N LYS A 44 -17.44 -5.84 8.65
CA LYS A 44 -16.60 -6.56 9.62
C LYS A 44 -16.45 -5.80 10.94
N LEU A 45 -16.29 -4.49 10.91
CA LEU A 45 -16.27 -3.66 12.11
C LEU A 45 -17.60 -3.77 12.86
N ARG A 46 -18.72 -3.66 12.15
CA ARG A 46 -20.07 -3.79 12.75
C ARG A 46 -20.27 -5.16 13.39
N ALA A 47 -19.87 -6.24 12.70
CA ALA A 47 -19.97 -7.60 13.22
C ALA A 47 -19.10 -7.81 14.47
N ALA A 48 -18.01 -7.08 14.60
CA ALA A 48 -17.14 -7.07 15.78
C ALA A 48 -17.63 -6.13 16.91
N GLY A 49 -18.81 -5.51 16.77
CA GLY A 49 -19.34 -4.55 17.74
C GLY A 49 -18.59 -3.22 17.78
N ARG A 50 -17.84 -2.88 16.71
CA ARG A 50 -17.08 -1.64 16.55
C ARG A 50 -17.83 -0.66 15.66
N ASP A 51 -17.52 0.64 15.78
CA ASP A 51 -18.07 1.67 14.90
C ASP A 51 -17.68 1.39 13.43
N PRO A 52 -18.64 1.24 12.50
CA PRO A 52 -18.34 0.99 11.10
C PRO A 52 -17.83 2.19 10.31
N ALA A 53 -17.85 3.40 10.87
CA ALA A 53 -17.39 4.61 10.19
C ALA A 53 -15.88 4.54 9.90
N LEU A 54 -15.52 4.62 8.61
CA LEU A 54 -14.13 4.71 8.15
C LEU A 54 -13.78 6.18 7.95
N ASP A 55 -13.46 6.87 9.03
CA ASP A 55 -13.34 8.33 9.08
C ASP A 55 -11.92 8.83 9.41
N GLY A 56 -10.92 8.02 9.12
CA GLY A 56 -9.51 8.35 9.27
C GLY A 56 -9.11 8.61 10.72
N TYR A 57 -8.43 9.73 10.94
CA TYR A 57 -7.88 10.09 12.24
C TYR A 57 -8.81 10.95 13.12
N LYS A 58 -10.11 11.07 12.80
CA LYS A 58 -11.04 11.91 13.59
C LYS A 58 -11.05 11.55 15.08
N ALA A 59 -10.99 10.26 15.40
CA ALA A 59 -10.96 9.81 16.79
C ALA A 59 -9.66 10.15 17.54
N ARG A 60 -8.60 10.55 16.84
CA ARG A 60 -7.24 10.81 17.38
C ARG A 60 -6.69 9.68 18.27
N LYS A 61 -7.03 8.43 17.94
CA LYS A 61 -6.60 7.22 18.66
C LYS A 61 -5.87 6.28 17.70
N LYS A 62 -4.64 5.89 18.04
CA LYS A 62 -3.85 4.90 17.29
C LYS A 62 -4.62 3.60 17.08
N ALA A 63 -5.34 3.13 18.11
CA ALA A 63 -6.16 1.93 18.04
C ALA A 63 -7.22 2.01 16.92
N ARG A 64 -7.74 3.20 16.62
CA ARG A 64 -8.76 3.34 15.58
C ARG A 64 -8.19 3.15 14.18
N ALA A 65 -7.02 3.72 13.89
CA ALA A 65 -6.32 3.49 12.62
C ALA A 65 -5.94 2.00 12.46
N TRP A 66 -5.52 1.35 13.55
CA TRP A 66 -5.28 -0.10 13.57
C TRP A 66 -6.56 -0.89 13.24
N GLU A 67 -7.69 -0.57 13.84
CA GLU A 67 -8.97 -1.23 13.59
C GLU A 67 -9.40 -1.13 12.12
N PHE A 68 -9.18 0.03 11.49
CA PHE A 68 -9.46 0.19 10.05
C PHE A 68 -8.57 -0.72 9.21
N ALA A 69 -7.27 -0.72 9.47
CA ALA A 69 -6.34 -1.55 8.74
C ALA A 69 -6.65 -3.05 8.92
N GLU A 70 -6.97 -3.49 10.15
CA GLU A 70 -7.37 -4.86 10.46
C GLU A 70 -8.67 -5.27 9.73
N ALA A 71 -9.66 -4.37 9.66
CA ALA A 71 -10.92 -4.64 8.97
C ALA A 71 -10.74 -4.69 7.43
N ILE A 72 -9.92 -3.77 6.87
CA ILE A 72 -9.55 -3.78 5.45
C ILE A 72 -8.78 -5.06 5.12
N TRP A 73 -7.81 -5.44 5.95
CA TRP A 73 -7.08 -6.69 5.83
C TRP A 73 -8.01 -7.89 5.75
N ALA A 74 -8.94 -8.00 6.70
CA ALA A 74 -9.90 -9.10 6.75
C ALA A 74 -10.84 -9.11 5.52
N ALA A 75 -11.22 -7.93 5.00
CA ALA A 75 -12.00 -7.82 3.79
C ALA A 75 -11.22 -8.30 2.55
N LEU A 76 -9.93 -7.96 2.46
CA LEU A 76 -9.07 -8.40 1.37
C LEU A 76 -8.73 -9.89 1.43
N CYS A 77 -8.64 -10.50 2.62
CA CYS A 77 -8.49 -11.95 2.77
C CYS A 77 -9.69 -12.72 2.16
N ASP A 78 -10.90 -12.16 2.23
CA ASP A 78 -12.09 -12.78 1.63
C ASP A 78 -12.05 -12.78 0.10
N GLU A 79 -11.26 -11.91 -0.51
CA GLU A 79 -11.11 -11.79 -1.96
C GLU A 79 -10.33 -12.97 -2.59
N ARG A 80 -9.62 -13.76 -1.78
CA ARG A 80 -8.88 -14.97 -2.20
C ARG A 80 -7.97 -14.72 -3.40
N ILE A 81 -7.18 -13.66 -3.31
CA ILE A 81 -6.20 -13.31 -4.34
C ILE A 81 -5.07 -14.34 -4.33
N VAL A 82 -4.62 -14.76 -5.49
CA VAL A 82 -3.49 -15.68 -5.66
C VAL A 82 -2.23 -14.89 -6.00
N TYR A 83 -1.11 -15.25 -5.39
CA TYR A 83 0.18 -14.64 -5.70
C TYR A 83 0.65 -15.03 -7.11
N THR A 84 1.15 -14.05 -7.84
CA THR A 84 1.78 -14.26 -9.14
C THR A 84 3.07 -13.47 -9.25
N LEU A 85 4.02 -13.98 -9.99
CA LEU A 85 5.22 -13.22 -10.34
C LEU A 85 4.87 -12.08 -11.29
N PRO A 86 5.63 -10.98 -11.27
CA PRO A 86 5.45 -9.91 -12.24
C PRO A 86 5.52 -10.47 -13.66
N PRO A 87 4.60 -10.07 -14.57
CA PRO A 87 4.77 -10.39 -15.97
C PRO A 87 6.04 -9.70 -16.49
N GLN A 88 6.63 -10.26 -17.53
CA GLN A 88 7.79 -9.67 -18.16
C GLN A 88 7.47 -8.23 -18.59
N SER A 89 8.25 -7.28 -18.09
CA SER A 89 8.15 -5.87 -18.48
C SER A 89 9.10 -5.61 -19.65
N PHE A 90 8.71 -4.71 -20.53
CA PHE A 90 9.61 -4.20 -21.59
C PHE A 90 10.54 -3.09 -21.07
N GLU A 91 10.28 -2.57 -19.88
CA GLU A 91 11.12 -1.61 -19.18
C GLU A 91 12.30 -2.33 -18.51
N GLN A 92 13.51 -1.79 -18.67
CA GLN A 92 14.73 -2.37 -18.10
C GLN A 92 14.75 -2.33 -16.56
N ASN A 93 14.11 -1.33 -15.97
CA ASN A 93 14.14 -1.04 -14.53
C ASN A 93 12.75 -0.92 -13.90
N GLY A 94 11.71 -1.34 -14.59
CA GLY A 94 10.34 -1.16 -14.18
C GLY A 94 9.58 -2.46 -13.95
N GLN A 95 8.34 -2.33 -13.56
CA GLN A 95 7.42 -3.45 -13.34
C GLN A 95 6.02 -3.08 -13.81
N LYS A 96 5.33 -4.04 -14.45
CA LYS A 96 3.89 -3.93 -14.66
C LYS A 96 3.15 -3.92 -13.33
N VAL A 97 2.21 -2.98 -13.21
CA VAL A 97 1.36 -2.78 -12.05
C VAL A 97 -0.10 -2.93 -12.46
N ARG A 98 -0.86 -3.72 -11.70
CA ARG A 98 -2.29 -3.88 -11.87
C ARG A 98 -3.06 -2.86 -11.04
N SER A 99 -4.16 -2.32 -11.59
CA SER A 99 -5.10 -1.51 -10.80
C SER A 99 -5.85 -2.38 -9.78
N PRO A 100 -6.42 -1.79 -8.71
CA PRO A 100 -7.29 -2.50 -7.78
C PRO A 100 -8.38 -3.31 -8.48
N SER A 101 -9.06 -2.72 -9.48
CA SER A 101 -10.09 -3.38 -10.28
C SER A 101 -9.56 -4.64 -10.96
N VAL A 102 -8.41 -4.57 -11.62
CA VAL A 102 -7.80 -5.71 -12.32
C VAL A 102 -7.36 -6.81 -11.35
N ILE A 103 -6.81 -6.45 -10.17
CA ILE A 103 -6.42 -7.42 -9.15
C ILE A 103 -7.65 -8.18 -8.65
N LEU A 104 -8.72 -7.46 -8.28
CA LEU A 104 -9.92 -8.04 -7.69
C LEU A 104 -10.77 -8.81 -8.71
N GLU A 105 -10.77 -8.40 -9.98
CA GLU A 105 -11.42 -9.14 -11.07
C GLU A 105 -10.69 -10.45 -11.38
N ARG A 106 -9.36 -10.38 -11.56
CA ARG A 106 -8.55 -11.53 -11.98
C ARG A 106 -8.09 -12.40 -10.82
N LYS A 107 -8.25 -11.94 -9.59
CA LYS A 107 -7.80 -12.62 -8.37
C LYS A 107 -6.30 -12.96 -8.40
N LEU A 108 -5.49 -12.08 -8.99
CA LEU A 108 -4.04 -12.25 -9.14
C LEU A 108 -3.33 -10.96 -8.76
N GLY A 109 -2.23 -11.06 -7.99
CA GLY A 109 -1.41 -9.92 -7.60
C GLY A 109 0.03 -10.30 -7.32
N THR A 110 0.95 -9.36 -7.61
CA THR A 110 2.36 -9.40 -7.18
C THR A 110 2.49 -8.79 -5.80
N CYS A 111 3.68 -8.82 -5.18
CA CYS A 111 3.93 -8.09 -3.93
C CYS A 111 3.60 -6.60 -4.04
N LEU A 112 4.01 -5.94 -5.13
CA LEU A 112 3.73 -4.53 -5.37
C LEU A 112 2.24 -4.27 -5.61
N ASP A 113 1.57 -5.09 -6.42
CA ASP A 113 0.12 -4.97 -6.65
C ASP A 113 -0.67 -5.01 -5.33
N LEU A 114 -0.34 -5.96 -4.45
CA LEU A 114 -1.00 -6.14 -3.15
C LEU A 114 -0.70 -4.98 -2.19
N ALA A 115 0.53 -4.48 -2.19
CA ALA A 115 0.90 -3.31 -1.38
C ALA A 115 0.12 -2.06 -1.83
N LEU A 116 0.01 -1.83 -3.14
CA LEU A 116 -0.73 -0.71 -3.71
C LEU A 116 -2.24 -0.83 -3.50
N LEU A 117 -2.80 -2.03 -3.60
CA LEU A 117 -4.21 -2.29 -3.32
C LEU A 117 -4.54 -1.98 -1.85
N PHE A 118 -3.73 -2.48 -0.91
CA PHE A 118 -3.92 -2.22 0.52
C PHE A 118 -3.76 -0.73 0.83
N ALA A 119 -2.75 -0.06 0.26
CA ALA A 119 -2.54 1.38 0.39
C ALA A 119 -3.70 2.20 -0.18
N SER A 120 -4.29 1.77 -1.31
CA SER A 120 -5.46 2.43 -1.90
C SER A 120 -6.67 2.38 -0.96
N CYS A 121 -6.91 1.24 -0.33
CA CYS A 121 -7.98 1.09 0.65
C CYS A 121 -7.73 1.95 1.90
N LEU A 122 -6.49 2.01 2.39
CA LEU A 122 -6.12 2.85 3.55
C LEU A 122 -6.32 4.33 3.24
N GLU A 123 -5.82 4.81 2.09
CA GLU A 123 -5.95 6.22 1.69
C GLU A 123 -7.41 6.63 1.54
N GLN A 124 -8.26 5.79 0.94
CA GLN A 124 -9.69 6.04 0.83
C GLN A 124 -10.40 6.05 2.19
N ALA A 125 -9.94 5.25 3.14
CA ALA A 125 -10.43 5.28 4.53
C ALA A 125 -9.90 6.48 5.34
N GLY A 126 -9.10 7.36 4.74
CA GLY A 126 -8.50 8.53 5.37
C GLY A 126 -7.30 8.23 6.27
N VAL A 127 -6.64 7.09 6.07
CA VAL A 127 -5.43 6.69 6.78
C VAL A 127 -4.22 6.82 5.86
N ASN A 128 -3.12 7.39 6.35
CA ASN A 128 -1.92 7.69 5.57
C ASN A 128 -1.08 6.42 5.32
N PRO A 129 -1.02 5.88 4.09
CA PRO A 129 -0.23 4.71 3.79
C PRO A 129 1.21 5.04 3.43
N VAL A 130 2.05 4.03 3.54
CA VAL A 130 3.42 4.02 3.04
C VAL A 130 3.66 2.76 2.21
N ILE A 131 4.58 2.82 1.24
CA ILE A 131 5.04 1.66 0.46
C ILE A 131 6.52 1.48 0.70
N GLY A 132 6.92 0.31 1.17
CA GLY A 132 8.32 -0.05 1.40
C GLY A 132 8.84 -0.98 0.34
N PHE A 133 10.14 -0.87 0.07
CA PHE A 133 10.88 -1.69 -0.88
C PHE A 133 12.12 -2.28 -0.22
N CYS A 134 12.38 -3.51 -0.51
CA CYS A 134 13.64 -4.19 -0.24
C CYS A 134 14.00 -5.04 -1.45
N GLU A 135 15.19 -5.59 -1.48
CA GLU A 135 15.70 -6.36 -2.61
C GLU A 135 14.67 -7.39 -3.13
N GLY A 136 14.13 -7.12 -4.33
CA GLY A 136 13.17 -7.99 -5.01
C GLY A 136 11.76 -8.05 -4.38
N HIS A 137 11.42 -7.17 -3.44
CA HIS A 137 10.14 -7.24 -2.73
C HIS A 137 9.55 -5.87 -2.40
N ALA A 138 8.23 -5.81 -2.31
CA ALA A 138 7.49 -4.63 -1.87
C ALA A 138 6.46 -5.00 -0.79
N PHE A 139 6.27 -4.11 0.17
CA PHE A 139 5.33 -4.24 1.27
C PHE A 139 4.63 -2.91 1.55
N ALA A 140 3.54 -2.93 2.30
CA ALA A 140 2.83 -1.71 2.68
C ALA A 140 3.08 -1.35 4.14
N GLY A 141 2.55 -0.20 4.54
CA GLY A 141 2.44 0.22 5.92
C GLY A 141 1.46 1.37 6.08
N LEU A 142 1.25 1.81 7.29
CA LEU A 142 0.36 2.93 7.60
C LEU A 142 0.82 3.67 8.85
N TRP A 143 0.52 4.96 8.88
CA TRP A 143 0.61 5.74 10.09
C TRP A 143 -0.59 5.43 11.00
N LEU A 144 -0.34 5.25 12.30
CA LEU A 144 -1.38 5.11 13.32
C LEU A 144 -1.85 6.47 13.87
N ILE A 145 -1.18 7.54 13.48
CA ILE A 145 -1.47 8.93 13.81
C ILE A 145 -1.52 9.77 12.54
N ASP A 146 -2.11 10.96 12.59
CA ASP A 146 -2.23 11.85 11.43
C ASP A 146 -0.90 12.57 11.11
N GLU A 147 0.08 11.78 10.70
CA GLU A 147 1.44 12.22 10.41
C GLU A 147 1.93 11.76 9.02
N ALA A 148 3.07 12.29 8.61
CA ALA A 148 3.85 11.90 7.43
C ALA A 148 5.34 12.11 7.71
N PHE A 149 6.21 11.43 6.98
CA PHE A 149 7.63 11.72 7.04
C PHE A 149 7.94 13.13 6.48
N PRO A 150 9.02 13.78 6.92
CA PRO A 150 9.46 15.07 6.37
C PRO A 150 9.81 14.98 4.88
N LEU A 151 10.36 13.84 4.45
CA LEU A 151 10.70 13.53 3.06
C LEU A 151 9.70 12.55 2.46
N GLY A 152 9.54 12.56 1.13
CA GLY A 152 8.68 11.61 0.41
C GLY A 152 9.29 10.23 0.29
N VAL A 153 10.63 10.16 0.31
CA VAL A 153 11.42 8.93 0.24
C VAL A 153 12.32 8.85 1.44
N ILE A 154 12.34 7.71 2.11
CA ILE A 154 13.14 7.41 3.29
C ILE A 154 13.97 6.16 2.98
N ASP A 155 15.28 6.32 2.89
CA ASP A 155 16.27 5.27 2.59
C ASP A 155 17.01 4.76 3.83
N GLU A 156 16.77 5.37 4.99
CA GLU A 156 17.34 4.95 6.27
C GLU A 156 16.36 4.07 7.06
N ALA A 157 16.60 2.77 7.15
CA ALA A 157 15.80 1.84 7.95
C ALA A 157 15.71 2.25 9.44
N GLN A 158 16.75 2.89 9.99
CA GLN A 158 16.75 3.38 11.38
C GLN A 158 15.66 4.43 11.62
N THR A 159 15.40 5.30 10.64
CA THR A 159 14.36 6.33 10.74
C THR A 159 12.97 5.67 10.83
N ILE A 160 12.74 4.58 10.11
CA ILE A 160 11.50 3.81 10.15
C ILE A 160 11.37 3.08 11.49
N ARG A 161 12.45 2.39 11.95
CA ARG A 161 12.46 1.68 13.25
C ARG A 161 12.07 2.58 14.42
N LYS A 162 12.52 3.86 14.43
CA LYS A 162 12.12 4.83 15.47
C LYS A 162 10.60 5.04 15.51
N ARG A 163 9.94 5.10 14.35
CA ARG A 163 8.48 5.29 14.28
C ARG A 163 7.72 4.02 14.66
N LEU A 164 8.27 2.84 14.32
CA LEU A 164 7.73 1.56 14.77
C LEU A 164 7.82 1.42 16.29
N GLN A 165 8.97 1.75 16.90
CA GLN A 165 9.16 1.72 18.36
C GLN A 165 8.26 2.72 19.11
N ALA A 166 7.96 3.86 18.50
CA ALA A 166 7.00 4.84 19.03
C ALA A 166 5.54 4.41 18.84
N GLU A 167 5.30 3.27 18.19
CA GLU A 167 3.96 2.80 17.80
C GLU A 167 3.17 3.86 17.01
N GLU A 168 3.87 4.63 16.18
CA GLU A 168 3.26 5.65 15.33
C GLU A 168 3.05 5.15 13.89
N LEU A 169 3.83 4.17 13.48
CA LEU A 169 3.82 3.53 12.18
C LEU A 169 3.75 2.01 12.36
N VAL A 170 3.10 1.33 11.43
CA VAL A 170 3.20 -0.13 11.28
C VAL A 170 3.46 -0.49 9.83
N LEU A 171 4.23 -1.56 9.63
CA LEU A 171 4.46 -2.17 8.33
C LEU A 171 3.61 -3.43 8.20
N VAL A 172 3.27 -3.82 6.97
CA VAL A 172 2.35 -4.92 6.69
C VAL A 172 2.88 -5.74 5.52
N GLU A 173 3.12 -7.02 5.76
CA GLU A 173 3.48 -7.98 4.72
C GLU A 173 2.25 -8.39 3.91
N THR A 174 2.02 -7.68 2.82
CA THR A 174 0.78 -7.81 2.05
C THR A 174 0.69 -9.09 1.22
N THR A 175 1.80 -9.78 0.95
CA THR A 175 1.76 -11.08 0.26
C THR A 175 1.06 -12.17 1.08
N LEU A 176 0.95 -12.00 2.40
CA LEU A 176 0.18 -12.90 3.26
C LEU A 176 -1.33 -12.86 3.00
N LEU A 177 -1.84 -11.87 2.24
CA LEU A 177 -3.21 -11.86 1.72
C LEU A 177 -3.50 -13.03 0.78
N THR A 178 -2.46 -13.61 0.18
CA THR A 178 -2.57 -14.71 -0.77
C THR A 178 -2.44 -16.10 -0.14
N SER A 179 -2.40 -16.17 1.19
CA SER A 179 -2.30 -17.43 1.91
C SER A 179 -3.59 -18.24 1.79
N ASP A 180 -3.48 -19.55 1.66
CA ASP A 180 -4.63 -20.48 1.58
C ASP A 180 -5.56 -20.37 2.79
N ARG A 181 -5.00 -20.00 3.94
CA ARG A 181 -5.73 -19.76 5.19
C ARG A 181 -5.62 -18.28 5.57
N PRO A 182 -6.71 -17.66 6.03
CA PRO A 182 -6.67 -16.27 6.48
C PRO A 182 -5.63 -16.08 7.59
N ILE A 183 -4.69 -15.20 7.34
CA ILE A 183 -3.65 -14.79 8.31
C ILE A 183 -4.18 -13.60 9.11
N ARG A 184 -3.95 -13.59 10.41
CA ARG A 184 -4.32 -12.45 11.26
C ARG A 184 -3.48 -11.23 10.89
N PHE A 185 -4.09 -10.05 10.89
CA PHE A 185 -3.42 -8.78 10.57
C PHE A 185 -2.13 -8.59 11.40
N ARG A 186 -2.18 -8.89 12.71
CA ARG A 186 -1.01 -8.80 13.58
C ARG A 186 0.18 -9.63 13.08
N ALA A 187 -0.05 -10.84 12.59
CA ALA A 187 1.02 -11.68 12.05
C ALA A 187 1.63 -11.08 10.77
N ALA A 188 0.83 -10.42 9.93
CA ALA A 188 1.34 -9.69 8.77
C ALA A 188 2.18 -8.47 9.18
N VAL A 189 1.82 -7.81 10.28
CA VAL A 189 2.62 -6.71 10.84
C VAL A 189 3.94 -7.24 11.43
N GLU A 190 3.89 -8.30 12.23
CA GLU A 190 5.09 -8.92 12.81
C GLU A 190 6.07 -9.35 11.70
N LYS A 191 5.56 -9.98 10.64
CA LYS A 191 6.38 -10.41 9.50
C LYS A 191 7.04 -9.24 8.77
N ALA A 192 6.32 -8.14 8.57
CA ALA A 192 6.85 -6.98 7.85
C ALA A 192 7.97 -6.24 8.61
N THR A 193 8.00 -6.32 9.96
CA THR A 193 9.06 -5.68 10.74
C THR A 193 10.44 -6.29 10.48
N GLU A 194 10.49 -7.53 10.00
CA GLU A 194 11.74 -8.20 9.62
C GLU A 194 12.47 -7.48 8.47
N TRP A 195 11.73 -6.80 7.56
CA TRP A 195 12.32 -6.10 6.40
C TRP A 195 13.17 -4.88 6.78
N VAL A 196 12.92 -4.29 7.94
CA VAL A 196 13.67 -3.12 8.45
C VAL A 196 14.50 -3.46 9.69
N ALA A 197 14.61 -4.74 10.06
CA ALA A 197 15.44 -5.19 11.17
C ALA A 197 16.92 -4.87 10.90
N VAL A 198 17.73 -4.79 11.97
CA VAL A 198 19.14 -4.38 11.86
C VAL A 198 19.95 -5.33 10.97
N ASP A 199 19.67 -6.63 11.03
CA ASP A 199 20.31 -7.66 10.20
C ASP A 199 19.80 -7.67 8.75
N ALA A 200 18.63 -7.10 8.49
CA ALA A 200 18.04 -6.96 7.15
C ALA A 200 18.36 -5.62 6.47
N GLU A 201 19.02 -4.66 7.15
CA GLU A 201 19.23 -3.30 6.70
C GLU A 201 19.89 -3.19 5.32
N LYS A 202 20.78 -4.12 4.99
CA LYS A 202 21.45 -4.16 3.68
C LYS A 202 20.51 -4.49 2.51
N ARG A 203 19.38 -5.13 2.78
CA ARG A 203 18.37 -5.47 1.78
C ARG A 203 17.23 -4.45 1.69
N PHE A 204 17.12 -3.58 2.69
CA PHE A 204 16.18 -2.48 2.66
C PHE A 204 16.64 -1.43 1.65
N GLU A 205 15.77 -1.02 0.74
CA GLU A 205 16.09 -0.01 -0.28
C GLU A 205 15.53 1.35 0.12
N LEU A 206 14.22 1.46 0.27
CA LEU A 206 13.56 2.69 0.67
C LEU A 206 12.08 2.47 1.05
N LEU A 207 11.49 3.53 1.61
CA LEU A 207 10.06 3.63 1.87
C LEU A 207 9.54 4.95 1.28
N VAL A 208 8.39 4.90 0.61
CA VAL A 208 7.70 6.06 0.05
C VAL A 208 6.50 6.41 0.92
N ASP A 209 6.44 7.66 1.40
CA ASP A 209 5.29 8.21 2.11
C ASP A 209 4.29 8.79 1.12
N ILE A 210 3.11 8.15 1.03
CA ILE A 210 2.10 8.50 0.04
C ILE A 210 1.51 9.88 0.32
N ARG A 211 1.25 10.22 1.59
CA ARG A 211 0.75 11.56 1.95
C ARG A 211 1.74 12.65 1.53
N ARG A 212 3.04 12.43 1.76
CA ARG A 212 4.08 13.39 1.35
C ARG A 212 4.17 13.49 -0.19
N ALA A 213 4.02 12.40 -0.90
CA ALA A 213 3.94 12.40 -2.35
C ALA A 213 2.72 13.21 -2.86
N ARG A 214 1.55 13.10 -2.20
CA ARG A 214 0.37 13.94 -2.50
C ARG A 214 0.63 15.43 -2.28
N HIS A 215 1.35 15.79 -1.23
CA HIS A 215 1.77 17.18 -1.00
C HIS A 215 2.70 17.70 -2.10
N ARG A 216 3.46 16.84 -2.75
CA ARG A 216 4.29 17.13 -3.93
C ARG A 216 3.52 17.04 -5.25
N GLN A 217 2.20 17.00 -5.20
CA GLN A 217 1.31 16.96 -6.37
C GLN A 217 1.39 15.66 -7.19
N ILE A 218 1.96 14.58 -6.67
CA ILE A 218 1.86 13.27 -7.31
C ILE A 218 0.44 12.74 -7.06
N ARG A 219 -0.41 12.85 -8.07
CA ARG A 219 -1.81 12.45 -8.02
C ARG A 219 -1.99 10.99 -8.46
N PRO A 220 -3.07 10.32 -8.01
CA PRO A 220 -3.43 9.02 -8.56
C PRO A 220 -3.59 9.09 -10.07
N LEU A 221 -3.12 8.06 -10.78
CA LEU A 221 -3.40 7.90 -12.20
C LEU A 221 -4.91 7.86 -12.42
N ALA A 222 -5.37 8.56 -13.44
CA ALA A 222 -6.76 8.53 -13.85
C ALA A 222 -7.17 7.08 -14.18
N LEU A 223 -8.41 6.74 -13.89
CA LEU A 223 -9.03 5.54 -14.43
C LEU A 223 -9.05 5.74 -15.95
N GLY A 224 -8.30 4.92 -16.68
CA GLY A 224 -8.38 4.92 -18.15
C GLY A 224 -9.82 4.58 -18.56
N PRO A 225 -10.25 4.95 -19.78
CA PRO A 225 -11.47 4.38 -20.32
C PRO A 225 -11.32 2.86 -20.24
N GLU A 226 -12.26 2.19 -19.56
CA GLU A 226 -12.33 0.74 -19.54
C GLU A 226 -12.20 0.26 -20.98
N ALA A 227 -11.20 -0.56 -21.25
CA ALA A 227 -11.17 -1.31 -22.49
C ALA A 227 -12.41 -2.23 -22.44
N ALA A 228 -13.43 -1.80 -23.16
CA ALA A 228 -14.67 -2.53 -23.35
C ALA A 228 -14.40 -3.86 -24.06
#